data_ff751f31ead99cdb4aedf02f2a26d3c7
#
_entry.id   ff751f31ead99cdb4aedf02f2a26d3c7
#
_cell.length_a   1.000
_cell.length_b   1.000
_cell.length_c   1.000
_cell.angle_alpha   90.00
_cell.angle_beta   90.00
_cell.angle_gamma   90.00
#
_symmetry.space_group_name_H-M   'P 1'
#
loop_
_entity.id
_entity.type
_entity.pdbx_description
1 polymer ?
#
loop_
_entity_poly.entity_id
_entity_poly.type
_entity_poly.pdbx_seq_one_letter_code
_entity_poly.pdbx_strand_id
1 'polypeptide(L)'
;MNGIGVKYFVITIASIFVALGIGIVVGFSLNSEKFVQKQFQQQLSIIDKNLVTLKKENDRLVKEMDEYKSQAAQKDKINTALINAYLKIGKVDSNISLIITSTDYSYNDLIDFLRKNGMKVNKVIKVKSSFLSIENEASSDFSGYKLPDDALKEITIYSVFDIKSDLVKKLLEKRYIEENRLASGISDTVILAGGNTIQNNNFNKLDRKIVEFLNDIEDLNVIGLQQSYSEVNYCEYYKNMGLSTVDNIDEMTGKVSLLELIRGNTGNFGTKKEATSVIPTNFISIDDAKKALENRKASLLVQFEKFQYTTSTTK
;
A
#
# COMPACT_ATOMS: atom_id res chain seq x y z
N MET A 1 94.23 -22.41 54.34
CA MET A 1 93.09 -21.72 54.95
C MET A 1 92.10 -21.41 53.86
N ASN A 2 91.10 -22.10 53.94
CA ASN A 2 89.68 -21.81 53.95
C ASN A 2 88.99 -21.52 52.59
N GLY A 3 88.88 -22.55 51.75
CA GLY A 3 87.99 -22.52 50.59
C GLY A 3 86.50 -22.84 50.95
N ILE A 4 86.23 -23.08 52.26
CA ILE A 4 84.88 -23.42 52.74
C ILE A 4 83.97 -22.20 52.95
N GLY A 5 84.56 -21.05 53.35
CA GLY A 5 83.74 -19.82 53.68
C GLY A 5 83.06 -19.17 52.45
N VAL A 6 83.74 -19.20 51.27
CA VAL A 6 83.20 -18.54 50.06
C VAL A 6 82.03 -19.33 49.51
N LYS A 7 82.05 -20.67 49.54
CA LYS A 7 80.94 -21.51 49.09
C LYS A 7 79.66 -21.33 49.90
N TYR A 8 79.83 -21.29 51.23
CA TYR A 8 78.72 -21.04 52.11
C TYR A 8 78.11 -19.63 51.91
N PHE A 9 78.98 -18.62 51.73
CA PHE A 9 78.49 -17.26 51.45
C PHE A 9 77.71 -17.14 50.15
N VAL A 10 78.16 -17.76 49.08
CA VAL A 10 77.48 -17.80 47.78
C VAL A 10 76.16 -18.53 47.89
N ILE A 11 76.10 -19.67 48.61
CA ILE A 11 74.84 -20.42 48.80
C ILE A 11 73.87 -19.62 49.62
N THR A 12 74.32 -18.93 50.67
CA THR A 12 73.41 -18.09 51.50
C THR A 12 72.83 -16.92 50.73
N ILE A 13 73.62 -16.24 49.90
CA ILE A 13 73.14 -15.15 49.07
C ILE A 13 72.20 -15.71 47.99
N ALA A 14 72.50 -16.80 47.36
CA ALA A 14 71.56 -17.42 46.37
C ALA A 14 70.21 -17.83 46.98
N SER A 15 70.26 -18.41 48.23
CA SER A 15 69.01 -18.77 48.92
C SER A 15 68.15 -17.56 49.32
N ILE A 16 68.82 -16.44 49.68
CA ILE A 16 68.07 -15.17 49.96
C ILE A 16 67.39 -14.66 48.71
N PHE A 17 68.09 -14.65 47.57
CA PHE A 17 67.50 -14.22 46.30
C PHE A 17 66.37 -15.15 45.84
N VAL A 18 66.51 -16.45 46.00
CA VAL A 18 65.43 -17.41 45.71
C VAL A 18 64.21 -17.21 46.60
N ALA A 19 64.43 -17.03 47.93
CA ALA A 19 63.35 -16.76 48.89
C ALA A 19 62.65 -15.44 48.56
N LEU A 20 63.41 -14.40 48.21
CA LEU A 20 62.84 -13.09 47.81
C LEU A 20 62.08 -13.18 46.49
N GLY A 21 62.59 -13.92 45.52
CA GLY A 21 61.91 -14.18 44.26
C GLY A 21 60.58 -14.93 44.44
N ILE A 22 60.58 -15.98 45.25
CA ILE A 22 59.34 -16.72 45.61
C ILE A 22 58.38 -15.81 46.33
N GLY A 23 58.84 -14.99 47.32
CA GLY A 23 57.99 -14.03 48.05
C GLY A 23 57.33 -13.01 47.13
N ILE A 24 58.04 -12.47 46.15
CA ILE A 24 57.51 -11.54 45.17
C ILE A 24 56.44 -12.23 44.28
N VAL A 25 56.71 -13.43 43.78
CA VAL A 25 55.76 -14.18 42.95
C VAL A 25 54.48 -14.52 43.74
N VAL A 26 54.58 -15.00 44.95
CA VAL A 26 53.44 -15.32 45.80
C VAL A 26 52.67 -14.04 46.17
N GLY A 27 53.39 -12.97 46.54
CA GLY A 27 52.73 -11.69 46.86
C GLY A 27 52.00 -11.05 45.69
N PHE A 28 52.57 -11.14 44.51
CA PHE A 28 51.93 -10.68 43.26
C PHE A 28 50.71 -11.53 42.89
N SER A 29 50.82 -12.87 43.00
CA SER A 29 49.73 -13.79 42.73
C SER A 29 48.51 -13.54 43.65
N LEU A 30 48.75 -13.44 44.96
CA LEU A 30 47.68 -13.19 45.96
C LEU A 30 47.04 -11.80 45.79
N ASN A 31 47.79 -10.80 45.35
CA ASN A 31 47.27 -9.47 45.15
C ASN A 31 46.51 -9.37 43.82
N SER A 32 46.95 -10.10 42.78
CA SER A 32 46.27 -10.15 41.51
C SER A 32 44.90 -10.86 41.59
N GLU A 33 44.77 -11.94 42.36
CA GLU A 33 43.49 -12.61 42.58
C GLU A 33 42.47 -11.68 43.24
N LYS A 34 42.82 -10.96 44.28
CA LYS A 34 41.93 -9.98 44.97
C LYS A 34 41.55 -8.83 44.03
N PHE A 35 42.48 -8.38 43.18
CA PHE A 35 42.21 -7.32 42.22
C PHE A 35 41.25 -7.78 41.12
N VAL A 36 41.48 -8.96 40.55
CA VAL A 36 40.60 -9.57 39.54
C VAL A 36 39.18 -9.83 40.10
N GLN A 37 39.10 -10.37 41.33
CA GLN A 37 37.81 -10.58 41.99
C GLN A 37 37.05 -9.25 42.22
N LYS A 38 37.75 -8.19 42.63
CA LYS A 38 37.11 -6.86 42.82
C LYS A 38 36.65 -6.28 41.49
N GLN A 39 37.42 -6.38 40.41
CA GLN A 39 37.01 -5.96 39.07
C GLN A 39 35.80 -6.75 38.58
N PHE A 40 35.81 -8.06 38.78
CA PHE A 40 34.70 -8.92 38.36
C PHE A 40 33.40 -8.57 39.11
N GLN A 41 33.47 -8.35 40.41
CA GLN A 41 32.31 -7.88 41.21
C GLN A 41 31.80 -6.51 40.76
N GLN A 42 32.70 -5.59 40.42
CA GLN A 42 32.31 -4.30 39.88
C GLN A 42 31.61 -4.43 38.49
N GLN A 43 32.11 -5.28 37.60
CA GLN A 43 31.48 -5.54 36.35
C GLN A 43 30.11 -6.19 36.51
N LEU A 44 29.97 -7.20 37.36
CA LEU A 44 28.67 -7.79 37.69
C LEU A 44 27.68 -6.76 38.23
N SER A 45 28.10 -5.87 39.11
CA SER A 45 27.23 -4.79 39.65
C SER A 45 26.79 -3.81 38.54
N ILE A 46 27.65 -3.52 37.57
CA ILE A 46 27.32 -2.68 36.41
C ILE A 46 26.31 -3.39 35.51
N ILE A 47 26.53 -4.70 35.24
CA ILE A 47 25.63 -5.51 34.45
C ILE A 47 24.24 -5.59 35.10
N ASP A 48 24.18 -5.87 36.41
CA ASP A 48 22.91 -5.90 37.16
C ASP A 48 22.16 -4.57 37.09
N LYS A 49 22.86 -3.45 37.28
CA LYS A 49 22.28 -2.12 37.12
C LYS A 49 21.73 -1.87 35.72
N ASN A 50 22.49 -2.27 34.71
CA ASN A 50 22.07 -2.13 33.31
C ASN A 50 20.85 -3.00 33.02
N LEU A 51 20.83 -4.24 33.51
CA LEU A 51 19.67 -5.15 33.34
C LEU A 51 18.41 -4.59 34.00
N VAL A 52 18.53 -4.04 35.26
CA VAL A 52 17.40 -3.38 35.93
C VAL A 52 16.91 -2.16 35.13
N THR A 53 17.84 -1.36 34.62
CA THR A 53 17.49 -0.18 33.80
C THR A 53 16.82 -0.57 32.52
N LEU A 54 17.37 -1.56 31.78
CA LEU A 54 16.78 -2.08 30.53
C LEU A 54 15.39 -2.68 30.77
N LYS A 55 15.22 -3.41 31.91
CA LYS A 55 13.92 -3.95 32.27
C LYS A 55 12.88 -2.84 32.49
N LYS A 56 13.23 -1.81 33.25
CA LYS A 56 12.36 -0.65 33.50
C LYS A 56 12.00 0.07 32.19
N GLU A 57 12.97 0.25 31.29
CA GLU A 57 12.74 0.90 30.01
C GLU A 57 11.84 0.05 29.12
N ASN A 58 12.05 -1.27 29.08
CA ASN A 58 11.19 -2.18 28.36
C ASN A 58 9.74 -2.15 28.91
N ASP A 59 9.57 -2.21 30.21
CA ASP A 59 8.25 -2.14 30.85
C ASP A 59 7.55 -0.79 30.54
N ARG A 60 8.31 0.32 30.49
CA ARG A 60 7.81 1.64 30.09
C ARG A 60 7.36 1.64 28.64
N LEU A 61 8.19 1.12 27.73
CA LEU A 61 7.88 1.06 26.29
C LEU A 61 6.66 0.17 26.00
N VAL A 62 6.54 -0.95 26.69
CA VAL A 62 5.36 -1.83 26.58
C VAL A 62 4.10 -1.08 27.02
N LYS A 63 4.15 -0.35 28.13
CA LYS A 63 3.01 0.44 28.60
C LYS A 63 2.64 1.55 27.63
N GLU A 64 3.60 2.31 27.14
CA GLU A 64 3.37 3.33 26.10
C GLU A 64 2.75 2.73 24.84
N MET A 65 3.26 1.59 24.39
CA MET A 65 2.70 0.88 23.22
C MET A 65 1.24 0.48 23.43
N ASP A 66 0.88 -0.01 24.63
CA ASP A 66 -0.50 -0.39 24.96
C ASP A 66 -1.42 0.84 25.04
N GLU A 67 -0.91 1.96 25.56
CA GLU A 67 -1.63 3.24 25.57
C GLU A 67 -1.88 3.74 24.13
N TYR A 68 -0.88 3.70 23.24
CA TYR A 68 -1.03 4.05 21.83
C TYR A 68 -2.03 3.14 21.11
N LYS A 69 -1.99 1.83 21.34
CA LYS A 69 -2.97 0.88 20.78
C LYS A 69 -4.39 1.20 21.25
N SER A 70 -4.57 1.51 22.52
CA SER A 70 -5.87 1.90 23.07
C SER A 70 -6.39 3.19 22.46
N GLN A 71 -5.54 4.21 22.32
CA GLN A 71 -5.90 5.48 21.68
C GLN A 71 -6.25 5.29 20.20
N ALA A 72 -5.49 4.48 19.48
CA ALA A 72 -5.77 4.14 18.07
C ALA A 72 -7.15 3.47 17.95
N ALA A 73 -7.43 2.48 18.78
CA ALA A 73 -8.72 1.79 18.79
C ALA A 73 -9.91 2.73 19.13
N GLN A 74 -9.71 3.71 20.01
CA GLN A 74 -10.72 4.72 20.31
C GLN A 74 -10.94 5.67 19.12
N LYS A 75 -9.86 6.14 18.48
CA LYS A 75 -9.95 6.98 17.27
C LYS A 75 -10.69 6.24 16.14
N ASP A 76 -10.42 4.96 15.94
CA ASP A 76 -11.10 4.15 14.93
C ASP A 76 -12.61 4.03 15.20
N LYS A 77 -13.01 3.85 16.47
CA LYS A 77 -14.43 3.83 16.85
C LYS A 77 -15.11 5.17 16.57
N ILE A 78 -14.46 6.30 16.94
CA ILE A 78 -14.98 7.64 16.70
C ILE A 78 -15.09 7.89 15.18
N ASN A 79 -14.04 7.60 14.42
CA ASN A 79 -14.02 7.75 12.98
C ASN A 79 -15.14 6.92 12.32
N THR A 80 -15.29 5.68 12.75
CA THR A 80 -16.36 4.79 12.26
C THR A 80 -17.75 5.37 12.56
N ALA A 81 -17.96 5.91 13.75
CA ALA A 81 -19.24 6.52 14.13
C ALA A 81 -19.55 7.79 13.32
N LEU A 82 -18.54 8.66 13.14
CA LEU A 82 -18.66 9.89 12.32
C LEU A 82 -18.94 9.55 10.86
N ILE A 83 -18.25 8.56 10.31
CA ILE A 83 -18.46 8.11 8.94
C ILE A 83 -19.85 7.51 8.77
N ASN A 84 -20.31 6.68 9.69
CA ASN A 84 -21.66 6.14 9.66
C ASN A 84 -22.72 7.23 9.75
N ALA A 85 -22.47 8.30 10.51
CA ALA A 85 -23.34 9.48 10.54
C ALA A 85 -23.32 10.22 9.20
N TYR A 86 -22.13 10.44 8.63
CA TYR A 86 -21.94 11.06 7.31
C TYR A 86 -22.64 10.28 6.19
N LEU A 87 -22.52 8.95 6.18
CA LEU A 87 -23.13 8.06 5.19
C LEU A 87 -24.68 8.09 5.24
N LYS A 88 -25.27 8.46 6.38
CA LYS A 88 -26.72 8.63 6.54
C LYS A 88 -27.26 9.95 5.95
N ILE A 89 -26.39 10.95 5.75
CA ILE A 89 -26.81 12.30 5.30
C ILE A 89 -27.35 12.30 3.87
N GLY A 90 -26.93 11.37 3.03
CA GLY A 90 -27.50 11.25 1.69
C GLY A 90 -26.75 10.25 0.79
N LYS A 91 -27.53 9.56 -0.03
CA LYS A 91 -27.00 8.63 -1.04
C LYS A 91 -27.02 9.29 -2.41
N VAL A 92 -25.97 9.04 -3.18
CA VAL A 92 -25.87 9.42 -4.58
C VAL A 92 -25.86 8.13 -5.40
N ASP A 93 -26.77 8.00 -6.36
CA ASP A 93 -26.93 6.79 -7.18
C ASP A 93 -25.97 6.80 -8.37
N SER A 94 -24.68 6.60 -8.09
CA SER A 94 -23.64 6.49 -9.11
C SER A 94 -23.48 5.04 -9.59
N ASN A 95 -23.29 4.88 -10.88
CA ASN A 95 -22.99 3.61 -11.55
C ASN A 95 -21.47 3.49 -11.72
N ILE A 96 -20.86 2.51 -11.09
CA ILE A 96 -19.42 2.39 -10.98
C ILE A 96 -18.91 1.14 -11.71
N SER A 97 -17.81 1.27 -12.44
CA SER A 97 -17.00 0.14 -12.86
C SER A 97 -15.61 0.22 -12.23
N LEU A 98 -15.07 -0.93 -11.83
CA LEU A 98 -13.69 -1.05 -11.35
C LEU A 98 -12.84 -1.75 -12.42
N ILE A 99 -11.67 -1.18 -12.72
CA ILE A 99 -10.61 -1.83 -13.47
C ILE A 99 -9.46 -2.07 -12.49
N ILE A 100 -9.16 -3.33 -12.21
CA ILE A 100 -8.10 -3.72 -11.28
C ILE A 100 -6.89 -4.16 -12.10
N THR A 101 -5.82 -3.38 -12.03
CA THR A 101 -4.53 -3.68 -12.67
C THR A 101 -3.51 -4.25 -11.69
N SER A 102 -3.78 -4.11 -10.39
CA SER A 102 -3.00 -4.77 -9.35
C SER A 102 -3.23 -6.28 -9.36
N THR A 103 -2.13 -7.04 -9.30
CA THR A 103 -2.17 -8.49 -9.12
C THR A 103 -2.10 -8.91 -7.65
N ASP A 104 -1.64 -8.02 -6.79
CA ASP A 104 -1.20 -8.32 -5.42
C ASP A 104 -2.28 -8.05 -4.38
N TYR A 105 -3.25 -7.18 -4.70
CA TYR A 105 -4.26 -6.72 -3.75
C TYR A 105 -5.66 -7.18 -4.10
N SER A 106 -6.47 -7.43 -3.05
CA SER A 106 -7.90 -7.66 -3.17
C SER A 106 -8.69 -6.39 -2.86
N TYR A 107 -9.71 -6.12 -3.65
CA TYR A 107 -10.61 -4.98 -3.48
C TYR A 107 -12.03 -5.39 -3.12
N ASN A 108 -12.25 -6.62 -2.63
CA ASN A 108 -13.58 -7.13 -2.28
C ASN A 108 -14.26 -6.29 -1.19
N ASP A 109 -13.50 -5.91 -0.16
CA ASP A 109 -13.99 -5.05 0.93
C ASP A 109 -14.45 -3.67 0.42
N LEU A 110 -13.76 -3.13 -0.59
CA LEU A 110 -14.15 -1.88 -1.22
C LEU A 110 -15.46 -2.04 -2.00
N ILE A 111 -15.61 -3.11 -2.76
CA ILE A 111 -16.84 -3.39 -3.52
C ILE A 111 -18.04 -3.52 -2.58
N ASP A 112 -17.87 -4.25 -1.48
CA ASP A 112 -18.91 -4.39 -0.45
C ASP A 112 -19.22 -3.06 0.23
N PHE A 113 -18.22 -2.24 0.51
CA PHE A 113 -18.41 -0.90 1.07
C PHE A 113 -19.20 0.00 0.13
N LEU A 114 -18.85 0.07 -1.15
CA LEU A 114 -19.57 0.87 -2.14
C LEU A 114 -21.05 0.46 -2.24
N ARG A 115 -21.31 -0.84 -2.34
CA ARG A 115 -22.68 -1.38 -2.41
C ARG A 115 -23.51 -1.07 -1.17
N LYS A 116 -22.93 -1.24 0.04
CA LYS A 116 -23.61 -0.90 1.31
C LYS A 116 -23.94 0.58 1.40
N ASN A 117 -23.20 1.44 0.73
CA ASN A 117 -23.42 2.88 0.72
C ASN A 117 -24.26 3.37 -0.47
N GLY A 118 -24.93 2.45 -1.17
CA GLY A 118 -25.91 2.77 -2.21
C GLY A 118 -25.33 3.01 -3.58
N MET A 119 -24.03 2.81 -3.77
CA MET A 119 -23.42 2.86 -5.10
C MET A 119 -23.74 1.59 -5.88
N LYS A 120 -24.03 1.74 -7.16
CA LYS A 120 -24.29 0.62 -8.06
C LYS A 120 -23.01 0.21 -8.75
N VAL A 121 -22.36 -0.82 -8.23
CA VAL A 121 -21.19 -1.42 -8.91
C VAL A 121 -21.68 -2.28 -10.07
N ASN A 122 -21.45 -1.84 -11.30
CA ASN A 122 -21.89 -2.54 -12.51
C ASN A 122 -20.99 -3.75 -12.78
N LYS A 123 -19.69 -3.52 -12.82
CA LYS A 123 -18.72 -4.57 -13.11
C LYS A 123 -17.36 -4.32 -12.50
N VAL A 124 -16.64 -5.41 -12.30
CA VAL A 124 -15.24 -5.41 -11.88
C VAL A 124 -14.45 -6.19 -12.90
N ILE A 125 -13.51 -5.56 -13.55
CA ILE A 125 -12.62 -6.16 -14.53
C ILE A 125 -11.23 -6.24 -13.93
N LYS A 126 -10.69 -7.45 -13.79
CA LYS A 126 -9.32 -7.66 -13.32
C LYS A 126 -8.42 -8.03 -14.47
N VAL A 127 -7.39 -7.23 -14.73
CA VAL A 127 -6.36 -7.52 -15.71
C VAL A 127 -5.35 -8.48 -15.08
N LYS A 128 -5.11 -9.62 -15.72
CA LYS A 128 -4.19 -10.66 -15.21
C LYS A 128 -2.75 -10.37 -15.59
N SER A 129 -1.82 -10.94 -14.86
CA SER A 129 -0.39 -10.84 -15.18
C SER A 129 -0.04 -11.40 -16.56
N SER A 130 -0.76 -12.43 -17.02
CA SER A 130 -0.63 -12.96 -18.37
C SER A 130 -0.91 -11.94 -19.47
N PHE A 131 -1.70 -10.90 -19.21
CA PHE A 131 -1.95 -9.83 -20.18
C PHE A 131 -0.66 -9.07 -20.56
N LEU A 132 0.34 -9.02 -19.70
CA LEU A 132 1.61 -8.34 -19.96
C LEU A 132 2.44 -9.03 -21.06
N SER A 133 2.18 -10.30 -21.34
CA SER A 133 2.83 -11.09 -22.39
C SER A 133 1.97 -11.29 -23.64
N ILE A 134 0.79 -10.65 -23.71
CA ILE A 134 -0.17 -10.84 -24.81
C ILE A 134 0.42 -10.53 -26.20
N GLU A 135 1.37 -9.60 -26.28
CA GLU A 135 2.08 -9.28 -27.52
C GLU A 135 2.87 -10.48 -28.08
N ASN A 136 3.41 -11.31 -27.18
CA ASN A 136 4.25 -12.45 -27.56
C ASN A 136 3.43 -13.69 -27.91
N GLU A 137 2.16 -13.72 -27.49
CA GLU A 137 1.24 -14.82 -27.70
C GLU A 137 0.32 -14.59 -28.91
N ALA A 138 0.71 -13.68 -29.85
CA ALA A 138 -0.05 -13.34 -31.03
C ALA A 138 -0.36 -14.61 -31.88
N SER A 139 -1.32 -15.37 -31.36
CA SER A 139 -1.93 -16.51 -32.02
C SER A 139 -2.86 -16.02 -33.12
N SER A 140 -3.24 -16.89 -34.06
CA SER A 140 -4.27 -16.64 -35.05
C SER A 140 -5.58 -16.07 -34.48
N ASP A 141 -5.82 -16.26 -33.19
CA ASP A 141 -7.01 -15.81 -32.45
C ASP A 141 -7.16 -14.29 -32.38
N PHE A 142 -6.04 -13.55 -32.38
CA PHE A 142 -6.00 -12.08 -32.29
C PHE A 142 -5.59 -11.43 -33.60
N SER A 143 -5.66 -12.18 -34.71
CA SER A 143 -5.37 -11.64 -36.03
C SER A 143 -6.24 -10.42 -36.35
N GLY A 144 -5.62 -9.34 -36.78
CA GLY A 144 -6.30 -8.08 -37.10
C GLY A 144 -6.35 -7.05 -35.97
N TYR A 145 -5.90 -7.40 -34.76
CA TYR A 145 -5.82 -6.47 -33.63
C TYR A 145 -4.36 -6.05 -33.33
N LYS A 146 -4.18 -4.78 -32.98
CA LYS A 146 -2.89 -4.24 -32.50
C LYS A 146 -2.82 -4.38 -30.98
N LEU A 147 -2.34 -5.53 -30.52
CA LEU A 147 -2.17 -5.78 -29.10
C LEU A 147 -0.92 -5.07 -28.54
N PRO A 148 -0.95 -4.59 -27.28
CA PRO A 148 -2.07 -4.63 -26.32
C PRO A 148 -3.06 -3.45 -26.45
N ASP A 149 -2.78 -2.44 -27.27
CA ASP A 149 -3.51 -1.17 -27.31
C ASP A 149 -5.00 -1.37 -27.62
N ASP A 150 -5.33 -2.14 -28.66
CA ASP A 150 -6.74 -2.42 -28.99
C ASP A 150 -7.47 -3.15 -27.87
N ALA A 151 -6.79 -4.07 -27.18
CA ALA A 151 -7.35 -4.79 -26.04
C ALA A 151 -7.65 -3.86 -24.86
N LEU A 152 -6.73 -2.96 -24.51
CA LEU A 152 -6.93 -2.00 -23.43
C LEU A 152 -8.04 -0.99 -23.75
N LYS A 153 -8.11 -0.53 -25.02
CA LYS A 153 -9.19 0.33 -25.48
C LYS A 153 -10.55 -0.36 -25.37
N GLU A 154 -10.68 -1.59 -25.83
CA GLU A 154 -11.93 -2.35 -25.75
C GLU A 154 -12.34 -2.68 -24.30
N ILE A 155 -11.39 -2.99 -23.43
CA ILE A 155 -11.63 -3.14 -21.98
C ILE A 155 -12.19 -1.83 -21.39
N THR A 156 -11.64 -0.70 -21.80
CA THR A 156 -12.08 0.63 -21.34
C THR A 156 -13.50 0.92 -21.81
N ILE A 157 -13.79 0.74 -23.10
CA ILE A 157 -15.13 0.91 -23.69
C ILE A 157 -16.13 -0.01 -22.96
N TYR A 158 -15.76 -1.27 -22.77
CA TYR A 158 -16.60 -2.23 -22.07
C TYR A 158 -16.86 -1.82 -20.61
N SER A 159 -15.85 -1.27 -19.90
CA SER A 159 -16.02 -0.82 -18.54
C SER A 159 -17.03 0.32 -18.42
N VAL A 160 -17.04 1.26 -19.36
CA VAL A 160 -17.90 2.45 -19.35
C VAL A 160 -19.28 2.17 -19.94
N PHE A 161 -19.32 1.66 -21.17
CA PHE A 161 -20.54 1.59 -21.96
C PHE A 161 -21.22 0.22 -21.97
N ASP A 162 -20.65 -0.78 -21.30
CA ASP A 162 -21.18 -2.15 -21.28
C ASP A 162 -21.22 -2.84 -22.65
N ILE A 163 -20.42 -2.36 -23.62
CA ILE A 163 -20.31 -2.93 -24.97
C ILE A 163 -19.24 -4.02 -24.95
N LYS A 164 -19.67 -5.29 -24.96
CA LYS A 164 -18.76 -6.44 -24.97
C LYS A 164 -18.43 -6.84 -26.42
N SER A 165 -17.32 -6.35 -26.94
CA SER A 165 -16.82 -6.70 -28.27
C SER A 165 -16.33 -8.15 -28.35
N ASP A 166 -16.08 -8.64 -29.58
CA ASP A 166 -15.52 -9.98 -29.80
C ASP A 166 -14.10 -10.09 -29.20
N LEU A 167 -13.33 -9.00 -29.22
CA LEU A 167 -12.00 -8.97 -28.58
C LEU A 167 -12.12 -9.16 -27.06
N VAL A 168 -13.03 -8.47 -26.39
CA VAL A 168 -13.28 -8.64 -24.95
C VAL A 168 -13.72 -10.06 -24.63
N LYS A 169 -14.58 -10.68 -25.47
CA LYS A 169 -14.98 -12.08 -25.29
C LYS A 169 -13.78 -13.02 -25.34
N LYS A 170 -12.91 -12.85 -26.36
CA LYS A 170 -11.67 -13.64 -26.51
C LYS A 170 -10.72 -13.45 -25.33
N LEU A 171 -10.57 -12.22 -24.81
CA LEU A 171 -9.73 -11.93 -23.63
C LEU A 171 -10.24 -12.67 -22.38
N LEU A 172 -11.56 -12.76 -22.19
CA LEU A 172 -12.20 -13.49 -21.10
C LEU A 172 -12.00 -15.02 -21.27
N GLU A 173 -12.27 -15.56 -22.46
CA GLU A 173 -12.11 -16.98 -22.78
C GLU A 173 -10.66 -17.45 -22.56
N LYS A 174 -9.69 -16.65 -22.99
CA LYS A 174 -8.25 -16.94 -22.82
C LYS A 174 -7.72 -16.55 -21.42
N ARG A 175 -8.56 -16.01 -20.54
CA ARG A 175 -8.23 -15.64 -19.16
C ARG A 175 -7.14 -14.57 -19.04
N TYR A 176 -7.02 -13.66 -20.01
CA TYR A 176 -6.20 -12.46 -19.89
C TYR A 176 -6.84 -11.43 -18.96
N ILE A 177 -8.17 -11.45 -18.88
CA ILE A 177 -8.96 -10.67 -17.95
C ILE A 177 -9.96 -11.57 -17.23
N GLU A 178 -10.35 -11.16 -16.03
CA GLU A 178 -11.47 -11.73 -15.28
C GLU A 178 -12.57 -10.67 -15.12
N GLU A 179 -13.81 -11.09 -15.20
CA GLU A 179 -14.97 -10.23 -15.02
C GLU A 179 -15.83 -10.72 -13.87
N ASN A 180 -16.26 -9.80 -13.02
CA ASN A 180 -17.38 -9.98 -12.11
C ASN A 180 -18.45 -8.95 -12.48
N ARG A 181 -19.47 -9.38 -13.25
CA ARG A 181 -20.58 -8.52 -13.68
C ARG A 181 -21.71 -8.58 -12.66
N LEU A 182 -21.95 -7.47 -11.98
CA LEU A 182 -22.95 -7.32 -10.91
C LEU A 182 -24.23 -6.67 -11.39
N ALA A 183 -24.13 -5.78 -12.40
CA ALA A 183 -25.25 -5.12 -13.04
C ALA A 183 -24.91 -4.74 -14.49
N SER A 184 -25.93 -4.38 -15.28
CA SER A 184 -25.78 -3.87 -16.65
C SER A 184 -25.95 -2.36 -16.68
N GLY A 185 -25.35 -1.72 -17.69
CA GLY A 185 -25.56 -0.32 -18.01
C GLY A 185 -24.29 0.52 -18.04
N ILE A 186 -24.45 1.78 -18.42
CA ILE A 186 -23.38 2.77 -18.51
C ILE A 186 -22.89 3.11 -17.10
N SER A 187 -21.58 3.16 -16.93
CA SER A 187 -20.92 3.58 -15.69
C SER A 187 -20.52 5.04 -15.78
N ASP A 188 -20.97 5.85 -14.85
CA ASP A 188 -20.66 7.29 -14.79
C ASP A 188 -19.33 7.57 -14.06
N THR A 189 -18.83 6.56 -13.39
CA THR A 189 -17.56 6.60 -12.67
C THR A 189 -16.76 5.32 -12.94
N VAL A 190 -15.50 5.48 -13.29
CA VAL A 190 -14.54 4.37 -13.40
C VAL A 190 -13.47 4.53 -12.34
N ILE A 191 -13.28 3.48 -11.57
CA ILE A 191 -12.22 3.40 -10.56
C ILE A 191 -11.10 2.52 -11.11
N LEU A 192 -9.91 3.10 -11.22
CA LEU A 192 -8.70 2.38 -11.61
C LEU A 192 -7.91 2.02 -10.35
N ALA A 193 -7.83 0.72 -10.06
CA ALA A 193 -7.23 0.18 -8.85
C ALA A 193 -5.88 -0.46 -9.16
N GLY A 194 -4.82 0.32 -8.95
CA GLY A 194 -3.43 -0.08 -9.14
C GLY A 194 -2.71 -0.42 -7.84
N GLY A 195 -1.40 -0.29 -7.87
CA GLY A 195 -0.51 -0.58 -6.75
C GLY A 195 0.04 -2.00 -6.78
N ASN A 196 1.31 -2.14 -6.41
CA ASN A 196 2.00 -3.43 -6.33
C ASN A 196 2.94 -3.47 -5.13
N THR A 197 3.28 -4.68 -4.69
CA THR A 197 4.26 -4.96 -3.62
C THR A 197 5.70 -4.92 -4.11
N ILE A 198 5.91 -5.04 -5.42
CA ILE A 198 7.24 -5.07 -6.04
C ILE A 198 7.28 -4.02 -7.14
N GLN A 199 8.37 -3.27 -7.19
CA GLN A 199 8.59 -2.30 -8.25
C GLN A 199 8.66 -3.01 -9.61
N ASN A 200 7.77 -2.61 -10.51
CA ASN A 200 7.68 -3.12 -11.87
C ASN A 200 7.25 -2.00 -12.84
N ASN A 201 7.27 -2.29 -14.12
CA ASN A 201 6.88 -1.32 -15.15
C ASN A 201 5.43 -1.51 -15.64
N ASN A 202 4.57 -2.14 -14.86
CA ASN A 202 3.19 -2.44 -15.26
C ASN A 202 2.36 -1.17 -15.43
N PHE A 203 2.65 -0.12 -14.64
CA PHE A 203 2.00 1.18 -14.82
C PHE A 203 2.09 1.67 -16.27
N ASN A 204 3.29 1.75 -16.83
CA ASN A 204 3.49 2.25 -18.21
C ASN A 204 2.83 1.36 -19.27
N LYS A 205 2.72 0.06 -18.99
CA LYS A 205 2.16 -0.91 -19.95
C LYS A 205 0.64 -1.01 -19.91
N LEU A 206 0.04 -0.83 -18.74
CA LEU A 206 -1.40 -1.01 -18.52
C LEU A 206 -2.08 0.31 -18.14
N ASP A 207 -1.79 0.80 -16.93
CA ASP A 207 -2.55 1.88 -16.31
C ASP A 207 -2.50 3.17 -17.11
N ARG A 208 -1.31 3.53 -17.60
CA ARG A 208 -1.13 4.73 -18.41
C ARG A 208 -2.02 4.70 -19.67
N LYS A 209 -2.03 3.58 -20.38
CA LYS A 209 -2.84 3.42 -21.59
C LYS A 209 -4.33 3.45 -21.29
N ILE A 210 -4.75 2.77 -20.22
CA ILE A 210 -6.14 2.79 -19.76
C ILE A 210 -6.56 4.23 -19.43
N VAL A 211 -5.73 4.99 -18.71
CA VAL A 211 -6.02 6.39 -18.38
C VAL A 211 -6.11 7.26 -19.64
N GLU A 212 -5.19 7.08 -20.59
CA GLU A 212 -5.25 7.78 -21.88
C GLU A 212 -6.62 7.56 -22.56
N PHE A 213 -7.08 6.30 -22.66
CA PHE A 213 -8.39 5.99 -23.26
C PHE A 213 -9.60 6.46 -22.42
N LEU A 214 -9.51 6.45 -21.10
CA LEU A 214 -10.57 6.96 -20.23
C LEU A 214 -10.70 8.48 -20.32
N ASN A 215 -9.58 9.20 -20.48
CA ASN A 215 -9.56 10.65 -20.61
C ASN A 215 -10.13 11.13 -21.96
N ASP A 216 -10.19 10.27 -22.97
CA ASP A 216 -10.85 10.56 -24.25
C ASP A 216 -12.40 10.54 -24.14
N ILE A 217 -12.96 10.07 -23.02
CA ILE A 217 -14.41 10.03 -22.78
C ILE A 217 -14.81 11.27 -21.97
N GLU A 218 -15.54 12.16 -22.62
CA GLU A 218 -15.99 13.42 -22.01
C GLU A 218 -16.88 13.16 -20.78
N ASP A 219 -16.72 14.02 -19.75
CA ASP A 219 -17.52 13.99 -18.52
C ASP A 219 -17.47 12.67 -17.71
N LEU A 220 -16.62 11.72 -18.07
CA LEU A 220 -16.40 10.52 -17.27
C LEU A 220 -15.63 10.86 -15.99
N ASN A 221 -16.12 10.40 -14.84
CA ASN A 221 -15.38 10.52 -13.60
C ASN A 221 -14.39 9.36 -13.45
N VAL A 222 -13.10 9.67 -13.53
CA VAL A 222 -12.04 8.68 -13.40
C VAL A 222 -11.27 8.91 -12.11
N ILE A 223 -11.20 7.87 -11.26
CA ILE A 223 -10.54 7.94 -9.96
C ILE A 223 -9.47 6.87 -9.88
N GLY A 224 -8.23 7.29 -9.62
CA GLY A 224 -7.13 6.38 -9.34
C GLY A 224 -7.05 6.03 -7.86
N LEU A 225 -6.83 4.77 -7.51
CA LEU A 225 -6.64 4.38 -6.12
C LEU A 225 -5.59 3.29 -5.93
N GLN A 226 -5.07 3.25 -4.71
CA GLN A 226 -4.19 2.19 -4.23
C GLN A 226 -4.38 1.97 -2.72
N GLN A 227 -3.76 0.93 -2.20
CA GLN A 227 -3.74 0.64 -0.76
C GLN A 227 -2.59 1.39 -0.08
N SER A 228 -2.73 1.73 1.21
CA SER A 228 -1.76 2.49 2.00
C SER A 228 -0.38 1.82 2.04
N TYR A 229 -0.36 0.49 2.10
CA TYR A 229 0.84 -0.35 2.15
C TYR A 229 1.41 -0.75 0.78
N SER A 230 0.94 -0.12 -0.31
CA SER A 230 1.54 -0.32 -1.64
C SER A 230 2.97 0.24 -1.68
N GLU A 231 3.92 -0.59 -2.09
CA GLU A 231 5.33 -0.20 -2.25
C GLU A 231 5.53 0.72 -3.47
N VAL A 232 4.78 0.48 -4.54
CA VAL A 232 4.81 1.33 -5.74
C VAL A 232 3.69 2.34 -5.65
N ASN A 233 4.04 3.63 -5.75
CA ASN A 233 3.07 4.71 -5.63
C ASN A 233 2.37 5.01 -6.96
N TYR A 234 1.32 4.25 -7.27
CA TYR A 234 0.50 4.46 -8.47
C TYR A 234 -0.29 5.76 -8.43
N CYS A 235 -0.69 6.24 -7.26
CA CYS A 235 -1.41 7.50 -7.13
C CYS A 235 -0.59 8.71 -7.58
N GLU A 236 0.74 8.67 -7.45
CA GLU A 236 1.62 9.70 -8.02
C GLU A 236 1.49 9.74 -9.55
N TYR A 237 1.51 8.58 -10.19
CA TYR A 237 1.38 8.50 -11.64
C TYR A 237 -0.02 8.93 -12.11
N TYR A 238 -1.09 8.51 -11.44
CA TYR A 238 -2.46 8.89 -11.76
C TYR A 238 -2.68 10.40 -11.63
N LYS A 239 -2.17 11.00 -10.55
CA LYS A 239 -2.17 12.44 -10.33
C LYS A 239 -1.49 13.19 -11.49
N ASN A 240 -0.32 12.71 -11.92
CA ASN A 240 0.44 13.31 -13.02
C ASN A 240 -0.30 13.21 -14.37
N MET A 241 -1.26 12.31 -14.48
CA MET A 241 -2.15 12.17 -15.63
C MET A 241 -3.49 12.90 -15.46
N GLY A 242 -3.65 13.71 -14.41
CA GLY A 242 -4.81 14.56 -14.17
C GLY A 242 -5.97 13.89 -13.42
N LEU A 243 -5.80 12.66 -12.90
CA LEU A 243 -6.83 11.99 -12.12
C LEU A 243 -6.88 12.49 -10.68
N SER A 244 -8.07 12.47 -10.10
CA SER A 244 -8.23 12.50 -8.65
C SER A 244 -7.87 11.14 -8.04
N THR A 245 -7.24 11.13 -6.85
CA THR A 245 -6.65 9.90 -6.32
C THR A 245 -6.92 9.67 -4.84
N VAL A 246 -6.89 8.39 -4.44
CA VAL A 246 -6.90 7.95 -3.03
C VAL A 246 -5.81 6.91 -2.82
N ASP A 247 -4.87 7.16 -1.92
CA ASP A 247 -3.71 6.28 -1.68
C ASP A 247 -3.81 5.38 -0.44
N ASN A 248 -4.94 5.43 0.28
CA ASN A 248 -5.19 4.66 1.50
C ASN A 248 -6.60 4.05 1.51
N ILE A 249 -6.99 3.39 0.41
CA ILE A 249 -8.36 2.88 0.24
C ILE A 249 -8.72 1.75 1.22
N ASP A 250 -7.74 1.08 1.81
CA ASP A 250 -7.89 0.09 2.87
C ASP A 250 -8.33 0.72 4.19
N GLU A 251 -8.08 2.01 4.39
CA GLU A 251 -8.51 2.78 5.55
C GLU A 251 -9.89 3.41 5.36
N MET A 252 -10.53 3.72 6.49
CA MET A 252 -11.86 4.34 6.47
C MET A 252 -11.83 5.80 5.94
N THR A 253 -10.75 6.53 6.21
CA THR A 253 -10.49 7.87 5.68
C THR A 253 -10.40 7.88 4.17
N GLY A 254 -9.72 6.90 3.58
CA GLY A 254 -9.65 6.71 2.14
C GLY A 254 -11.02 6.38 1.54
N LYS A 255 -11.82 5.54 2.19
CA LYS A 255 -13.18 5.21 1.74
C LYS A 255 -14.10 6.44 1.73
N VAL A 256 -13.99 7.34 2.72
CA VAL A 256 -14.73 8.62 2.73
C VAL A 256 -14.27 9.51 1.59
N SER A 257 -12.97 9.64 1.40
CA SER A 257 -12.39 10.43 0.31
C SER A 257 -12.87 9.94 -1.06
N LEU A 258 -12.92 8.62 -1.25
CA LEU A 258 -13.46 8.01 -2.47
C LEU A 258 -14.94 8.37 -2.68
N LEU A 259 -15.78 8.32 -1.64
CA LEU A 259 -17.18 8.71 -1.77
C LEU A 259 -17.34 10.18 -2.20
N GLU A 260 -16.51 11.06 -1.67
CA GLU A 260 -16.50 12.47 -2.09
C GLU A 260 -16.05 12.65 -3.54
N LEU A 261 -15.04 11.90 -3.99
CA LEU A 261 -14.63 11.92 -5.40
C LEU A 261 -15.72 11.39 -6.33
N ILE A 262 -16.45 10.35 -5.93
CA ILE A 262 -17.61 9.84 -6.68
C ILE A 262 -18.72 10.88 -6.77
N ARG A 263 -18.94 11.66 -5.70
CA ARG A 263 -19.92 12.77 -5.67
C ARG A 263 -19.54 13.94 -6.58
N GLY A 264 -18.29 14.01 -7.05
CA GLY A 264 -17.80 15.05 -7.95
C GLY A 264 -16.78 15.99 -7.31
N ASN A 265 -16.32 15.71 -6.08
CA ASN A 265 -15.16 16.40 -5.54
C ASN A 265 -13.91 16.05 -6.37
N THR A 266 -12.88 16.86 -6.27
CA THR A 266 -11.60 16.63 -6.95
C THR A 266 -10.46 16.78 -5.96
N GLY A 267 -9.38 16.06 -6.18
CA GLY A 267 -8.18 16.17 -5.35
C GLY A 267 -7.45 14.85 -5.16
N ASN A 268 -6.37 14.92 -4.40
CA ASN A 268 -5.52 13.78 -4.11
C ASN A 268 -5.50 13.58 -2.60
N PHE A 269 -6.07 12.47 -2.14
CA PHE A 269 -6.31 12.21 -0.73
C PHE A 269 -5.56 10.96 -0.26
N GLY A 270 -5.13 10.99 1.01
CA GLY A 270 -4.44 9.88 1.62
C GLY A 270 -3.28 10.26 2.52
N THR A 271 -2.32 9.36 2.66
CA THR A 271 -1.20 9.47 3.61
C THR A 271 0.16 9.57 2.92
N LYS A 272 0.23 9.37 1.61
CA LYS A 272 1.48 9.48 0.85
C LYS A 272 1.80 10.93 0.51
N LYS A 273 3.04 11.17 0.10
CA LYS A 273 3.59 12.52 -0.16
C LYS A 273 2.79 13.34 -1.17
N GLU A 274 2.17 12.69 -2.13
CA GLU A 274 1.43 13.30 -3.23
C GLU A 274 0.01 13.74 -2.83
N ALA A 275 -0.49 13.24 -1.70
CA ALA A 275 -1.78 13.64 -1.17
C ALA A 275 -1.76 15.10 -0.69
N THR A 276 -2.82 15.85 -0.99
CA THR A 276 -2.99 17.24 -0.52
C THR A 276 -3.53 17.27 0.91
N SER A 277 -4.28 16.24 1.30
CA SER A 277 -4.80 16.02 2.65
C SER A 277 -5.23 14.57 2.83
N VAL A 278 -5.41 14.13 4.07
CA VAL A 278 -5.88 12.75 4.37
C VAL A 278 -7.32 12.54 3.90
N ILE A 279 -8.16 13.57 4.07
CA ILE A 279 -9.57 13.60 3.65
C ILE A 279 -9.87 14.96 3.01
N PRO A 280 -10.92 15.07 2.19
CA PRO A 280 -11.40 16.37 1.70
C PRO A 280 -11.69 17.35 2.85
N THR A 281 -11.30 18.60 2.69
CA THR A 281 -11.62 19.66 3.64
C THR A 281 -13.00 20.29 3.37
N ASN A 282 -13.42 20.22 2.11
CA ASN A 282 -14.73 20.71 1.67
C ASN A 282 -15.54 19.52 1.14
N PHE A 283 -16.71 19.32 1.71
CA PHE A 283 -17.64 18.27 1.28
C PHE A 283 -18.65 18.86 0.32
N ILE A 284 -18.99 18.11 -0.73
CA ILE A 284 -19.99 18.51 -1.72
C ILE A 284 -21.38 18.31 -1.12
N SER A 285 -22.29 19.27 -1.33
CA SER A 285 -23.68 19.11 -0.94
C SER A 285 -24.33 17.97 -1.74
N ILE A 286 -25.33 17.31 -1.14
CA ILE A 286 -26.02 16.21 -1.83
C ILE A 286 -26.72 16.67 -3.10
N ASP A 287 -27.26 17.89 -3.10
CA ASP A 287 -27.99 18.44 -4.24
C ASP A 287 -27.01 18.76 -5.40
N ASP A 288 -25.85 19.34 -5.09
CA ASP A 288 -24.80 19.58 -6.09
C ASP A 288 -24.25 18.25 -6.64
N ALA A 289 -24.04 17.25 -5.78
CA ALA A 289 -23.60 15.95 -6.19
C ALA A 289 -24.61 15.24 -7.13
N LYS A 290 -25.92 15.33 -6.84
CA LYS A 290 -26.97 14.78 -7.71
C LYS A 290 -26.97 15.48 -9.07
N LYS A 291 -26.92 16.83 -9.07
CA LYS A 291 -26.90 17.61 -10.31
C LYS A 291 -25.67 17.30 -11.17
N ALA A 292 -24.50 17.20 -10.55
CA ALA A 292 -23.27 16.80 -11.24
C ALA A 292 -23.38 15.41 -11.86
N LEU A 293 -23.97 14.46 -11.13
CA LEU A 293 -24.21 13.10 -11.59
C LEU A 293 -25.21 13.03 -12.76
N GLU A 294 -26.31 13.76 -12.68
CA GLU A 294 -27.31 13.83 -13.77
C GLU A 294 -26.71 14.37 -15.06
N ASN A 295 -25.91 15.46 -14.97
CA ASN A 295 -25.23 16.02 -16.12
C ASN A 295 -24.25 14.99 -16.74
N ARG A 296 -23.46 14.31 -15.92
CA ARG A 296 -22.54 13.26 -16.34
C ARG A 296 -23.25 12.11 -17.04
N LYS A 297 -24.32 11.60 -16.45
CA LYS A 297 -25.13 10.52 -17.06
C LYS A 297 -25.71 10.92 -18.40
N ALA A 298 -26.23 12.15 -18.52
CA ALA A 298 -26.76 12.66 -19.78
C ALA A 298 -25.68 12.76 -20.88
N SER A 299 -24.51 13.29 -20.56
CA SER A 299 -23.37 13.38 -21.51
C SER A 299 -22.94 12.00 -21.97
N LEU A 300 -22.75 11.05 -21.05
CA LEU A 300 -22.33 9.68 -21.39
C LEU A 300 -23.37 8.93 -22.24
N LEU A 301 -24.66 9.19 -22.04
CA LEU A 301 -25.70 8.58 -22.86
C LEU A 301 -25.61 9.05 -24.33
N VAL A 302 -25.38 10.36 -24.55
CA VAL A 302 -25.19 10.91 -25.91
C VAL A 302 -23.94 10.29 -26.59
N GLN A 303 -22.86 10.11 -25.84
CA GLN A 303 -21.65 9.47 -26.38
C GLN A 303 -21.90 7.98 -26.70
N PHE A 304 -22.60 7.26 -25.85
CA PHE A 304 -22.98 5.86 -26.08
C PHE A 304 -23.79 5.70 -27.36
N GLU A 305 -24.79 6.56 -27.62
CA GLU A 305 -25.56 6.55 -28.85
C GLU A 305 -24.65 6.74 -30.08
N LYS A 306 -23.74 7.71 -30.03
CA LYS A 306 -22.74 7.91 -31.11
C LYS A 306 -21.88 6.67 -31.36
N PHE A 307 -21.43 6.00 -30.31
CA PHE A 307 -20.67 4.75 -30.45
C PHE A 307 -21.45 3.63 -31.12
N GLN A 308 -22.74 3.47 -30.78
CA GLN A 308 -23.59 2.46 -31.40
C GLN A 308 -23.82 2.72 -32.88
N TYR A 309 -24.01 3.98 -33.29
CA TYR A 309 -24.20 4.32 -34.71
C TYR A 309 -22.93 4.04 -35.52
N THR A 310 -21.74 4.32 -35.00
CA THR A 310 -20.48 4.09 -35.71
C THR A 310 -20.18 2.60 -35.89
N THR A 311 -20.52 1.75 -34.93
CA THR A 311 -20.33 0.30 -35.04
C THR A 311 -21.35 -0.40 -35.89
N SER A 312 -22.54 0.19 -36.13
CA SER A 312 -23.57 -0.39 -37.03
C SER A 312 -23.38 0.00 -38.49
N THR A 313 -22.64 1.06 -38.81
CA THR A 313 -22.35 1.51 -40.17
C THR A 313 -21.08 0.92 -40.76
N THR A 314 -20.28 0.20 -39.98
CA THR A 314 -19.01 -0.44 -40.39
C THR A 314 -19.17 -1.96 -40.65
N LYS A 315 -20.39 -2.48 -40.64
CA LYS A 315 -20.76 -3.83 -41.06
C LYS A 315 -21.38 -3.77 -42.47
#